data_6849f6adb98f03ef89f805c957fcb30e
#
_entry.id   6849f6adb98f03ef89f805c957fcb30e
#
_cell.length_a   1.000
_cell.length_b   1.000
_cell.length_c   1.000
_cell.angle_alpha   90.00
_cell.angle_beta   90.00
_cell.angle_gamma   90.00
#
_symmetry.space_group_name_H-M   'P 1'
#
loop_
_entity.id
_entity.type
_entity.pdbx_description
1 polymer ?
#
loop_
_entity_poly.entity_id
_entity_poly.type
_entity_poly.pdbx_seq_one_letter_code
_entity_poly.pdbx_strand_id
1 'polypeptide(L)'
;MSIPADPAVLSTPAGGRTRAGGAGLDPGLDIDAALLLRRLDEIAAFGARPGLGGITRTGLSDEETAARRYLAARCHEDGLTTHVDQAANLIVRRAGADHDKPVVLLGSHLDTVVDGGRLDGTYGVVAACEVVRVLAQAEVELPVEPVAIAFTNEEGAGFPYPFFGSLALTGKVDVAAATVAAERGG
;
A
#
# COMPACT_ATOMS: atom_id res chain seq x y z
N MET A 1 20.17 -13.50 17.63
CA MET A 1 20.98 -13.41 16.40
C MET A 1 20.89 -11.96 15.96
N SER A 2 21.93 -11.14 16.26
CA SER A 2 21.93 -9.70 16.06
C SER A 2 22.31 -9.38 14.62
N ILE A 3 21.47 -8.62 13.94
CA ILE A 3 21.78 -8.03 12.61
C ILE A 3 22.46 -6.70 12.91
N PRO A 4 23.71 -6.47 12.47
CA PRO A 4 24.37 -5.17 12.64
C PRO A 4 23.74 -4.13 11.71
N ALA A 5 23.34 -2.99 12.25
CA ALA A 5 22.98 -1.81 11.49
C ALA A 5 24.28 -1.15 10.98
N ASP A 6 24.51 -1.19 9.68
CA ASP A 6 25.58 -0.41 9.01
C ASP A 6 25.02 0.96 8.61
N PRO A 7 25.52 2.09 9.14
CA PRO A 7 25.04 3.42 8.79
C PRO A 7 25.62 3.99 7.48
N ALA A 8 26.26 3.19 6.63
CA ALA A 8 27.06 3.66 5.50
C ALA A 8 26.35 3.69 4.13
N VAL A 9 25.02 3.57 4.04
CA VAL A 9 24.29 3.50 2.76
C VAL A 9 23.51 4.78 2.41
N LEU A 10 23.91 5.94 2.87
CA LEU A 10 23.41 7.22 2.38
C LEU A 10 24.52 8.13 1.85
N SER A 11 25.35 7.61 0.93
CA SER A 11 26.17 8.46 0.08
C SER A 11 25.50 8.59 -1.29
N THR A 12 24.89 9.73 -1.55
CA THR A 12 24.46 10.15 -2.89
C THR A 12 25.68 10.25 -3.81
N PRO A 13 25.74 9.55 -4.95
CA PRO A 13 26.74 9.84 -5.94
C PRO A 13 26.38 11.17 -6.62
N ALA A 14 27.26 12.17 -6.48
CA ALA A 14 27.29 13.33 -7.34
C ALA A 14 27.73 12.88 -8.75
N GLY A 15 26.80 12.82 -9.69
CA GLY A 15 27.07 12.42 -11.07
C GLY A 15 25.98 12.88 -12.00
N GLY A 16 26.28 13.93 -12.78
CA GLY A 16 25.79 14.36 -14.07
C GLY A 16 24.36 14.00 -14.47
N ARG A 17 23.42 14.96 -14.29
CA ARG A 17 22.12 14.93 -14.98
C ARG A 17 22.36 15.15 -16.48
N THR A 18 22.45 14.09 -17.25
CA THR A 18 22.09 14.16 -18.66
C THR A 18 20.56 14.18 -18.71
N ARG A 19 19.98 15.35 -19.02
CA ARG A 19 18.60 15.45 -19.49
C ARG A 19 18.49 14.59 -20.75
N ALA A 20 17.94 13.40 -20.63
CA ALA A 20 17.39 12.69 -21.77
C ALA A 20 16.24 13.55 -22.31
N GLY A 21 16.34 13.95 -23.58
CA GLY A 21 15.31 14.68 -24.30
C GLY A 21 13.97 13.94 -24.18
N GLY A 22 12.87 14.67 -24.12
CA GLY A 22 11.54 14.14 -23.98
C GLY A 22 11.18 13.13 -25.07
N ALA A 23 11.50 11.87 -24.80
CA ALA A 23 10.78 10.75 -25.39
C ALA A 23 9.44 10.72 -24.65
N GLY A 24 8.33 10.85 -25.37
CA GLY A 24 7.00 10.61 -24.81
C GLY A 24 7.01 9.26 -24.11
N LEU A 25 6.31 9.17 -22.98
CA LEU A 25 6.12 7.89 -22.30
C LEU A 25 5.66 6.86 -23.35
N ASP A 26 6.20 5.64 -23.27
CA ASP A 26 5.75 4.53 -24.09
C ASP A 26 4.22 4.44 -23.98
N PRO A 27 3.47 4.42 -25.12
CA PRO A 27 2.00 4.36 -25.08
C PRO A 27 1.44 3.17 -24.28
N GLY A 28 2.26 2.18 -23.97
CA GLY A 28 1.92 1.06 -23.06
C GLY A 28 2.00 1.37 -21.56
N LEU A 29 2.52 2.55 -21.17
CA LEU A 29 2.69 2.94 -19.75
C LEU A 29 1.64 3.94 -19.27
N ASP A 30 0.50 4.04 -19.93
CA ASP A 30 -0.59 4.92 -19.51
C ASP A 30 -1.40 4.32 -18.34
N ILE A 31 -1.69 5.15 -17.35
CA ILE A 31 -2.60 4.81 -16.27
C ILE A 31 -4.04 4.80 -16.78
N ASP A 32 -4.78 3.72 -16.53
CA ASP A 32 -6.22 3.68 -16.77
C ASP A 32 -6.97 4.47 -15.70
N ALA A 33 -7.19 5.74 -15.97
CA ALA A 33 -7.89 6.64 -15.04
C ALA A 33 -9.32 6.18 -14.74
N ALA A 34 -10.02 5.55 -15.70
CA ALA A 34 -11.38 5.06 -15.50
C ALA A 34 -11.38 3.84 -14.56
N LEU A 35 -10.42 2.93 -14.72
CA LEU A 35 -10.22 1.80 -13.80
C LEU A 35 -9.86 2.28 -12.40
N LEU A 36 -8.94 3.21 -12.27
CA LEU A 36 -8.52 3.78 -10.99
C LEU A 36 -9.69 4.42 -10.25
N LEU A 37 -10.45 5.28 -10.91
CA LEU A 37 -11.63 5.95 -10.31
C LEU A 37 -12.71 4.94 -9.91
N ARG A 38 -13.00 3.94 -10.76
CA ARG A 38 -13.95 2.88 -10.45
C ARG A 38 -13.54 2.09 -9.20
N ARG A 39 -12.26 1.72 -9.06
CA ARG A 39 -11.76 1.01 -7.87
C ARG A 39 -11.87 1.85 -6.60
N LEU A 40 -11.60 3.14 -6.69
CA LEU A 40 -11.79 4.06 -5.57
C LEU A 40 -13.26 4.11 -5.13
N ASP A 41 -14.21 4.16 -6.08
CA ASP A 41 -15.63 4.19 -5.79
C ASP A 41 -16.10 2.84 -5.19
N GLU A 42 -15.62 1.72 -5.70
CA GLU A 42 -15.94 0.38 -5.19
C GLU A 42 -15.39 0.16 -3.77
N ILE A 43 -14.15 0.59 -3.49
CA ILE A 43 -13.57 0.51 -2.14
C ILE A 43 -14.28 1.47 -1.17
N ALA A 44 -14.75 2.61 -1.63
CA ALA A 44 -15.51 3.55 -0.81
C ALA A 44 -16.83 2.98 -0.27
N ALA A 45 -17.37 1.91 -0.88
CA ALA A 45 -18.56 1.23 -0.39
C ALA A 45 -18.34 0.51 0.96
N PHE A 46 -17.09 0.07 1.24
CA PHE A 46 -16.76 -0.58 2.50
C PHE A 46 -16.65 0.45 3.62
N GLY A 47 -17.54 0.37 4.59
CA GLY A 47 -17.67 1.32 5.69
C GLY A 47 -18.42 2.61 5.34
N ALA A 48 -19.02 2.72 4.14
CA ALA A 48 -19.87 3.85 3.78
C ALA A 48 -21.08 3.94 4.74
N ARG A 49 -21.40 5.16 5.16
CA ARG A 49 -22.53 5.45 6.06
C ARG A 49 -23.62 6.25 5.31
N PRO A 50 -24.61 5.56 4.71
CA PRO A 50 -25.64 6.23 3.93
C PRO A 50 -26.35 7.32 4.74
N GLY A 51 -26.47 8.52 4.17
CA GLY A 51 -27.15 9.67 4.79
C GLY A 51 -26.32 10.48 5.79
N LEU A 52 -25.15 9.98 6.24
CA LEU A 52 -24.28 10.73 7.14
C LEU A 52 -23.06 11.35 6.42
N GLY A 53 -22.75 10.88 5.20
CA GLY A 53 -21.51 11.21 4.51
C GLY A 53 -20.30 10.56 5.21
N GLY A 54 -19.18 10.49 4.55
CA GLY A 54 -17.98 9.88 5.11
C GLY A 54 -17.98 8.33 5.14
N ILE A 55 -16.83 7.80 5.43
CA ILE A 55 -16.54 6.37 5.50
C ILE A 55 -15.97 6.06 6.89
N THR A 56 -16.48 5.02 7.53
CA THR A 56 -15.92 4.50 8.79
C THR A 56 -15.43 3.08 8.53
N ARG A 57 -14.12 2.96 8.28
CA ARG A 57 -13.41 1.71 8.01
C ARG A 57 -12.15 1.71 8.85
N THR A 58 -12.33 1.61 10.16
CA THR A 58 -11.20 1.70 11.11
C THR A 58 -10.26 0.51 10.98
N GLY A 59 -9.01 0.71 11.31
CA GLY A 59 -7.99 -0.34 11.21
C GLY A 59 -8.38 -1.61 11.95
N LEU A 60 -8.13 -2.77 11.32
CA LEU A 60 -8.46 -4.12 11.79
C LEU A 60 -9.96 -4.42 11.93
N SER A 61 -10.86 -3.53 11.46
CA SER A 61 -12.31 -3.80 11.41
C SER A 61 -12.67 -4.80 10.32
N ASP A 62 -13.91 -5.30 10.37
CA ASP A 62 -14.45 -6.16 9.32
C ASP A 62 -14.56 -5.43 7.99
N GLU A 63 -14.89 -4.13 8.00
CA GLU A 63 -14.96 -3.27 6.80
C GLU A 63 -13.58 -3.10 6.16
N GLU A 64 -12.54 -2.88 6.95
CA GLU A 64 -11.17 -2.76 6.44
C GLU A 64 -10.68 -4.11 5.90
N THR A 65 -10.98 -5.19 6.59
CA THR A 65 -10.67 -6.55 6.14
C THR A 65 -11.39 -6.89 4.84
N ALA A 66 -12.66 -6.49 4.68
CA ALA A 66 -13.42 -6.69 3.45
C ALA A 66 -12.86 -5.87 2.29
N ALA A 67 -12.50 -4.59 2.51
CA ALA A 67 -11.86 -3.73 1.52
C ALA A 67 -10.52 -4.31 1.04
N ARG A 68 -9.71 -4.83 1.96
CA ARG A 68 -8.42 -5.48 1.66
C ARG A 68 -8.60 -6.74 0.81
N ARG A 69 -9.56 -7.60 1.17
CA ARG A 69 -9.90 -8.81 0.39
C ARG A 69 -10.40 -8.46 -1.00
N TYR A 70 -11.25 -7.44 -1.10
CA TYR A 70 -11.73 -6.94 -2.38
C TYR A 70 -10.55 -6.50 -3.27
N LEU A 71 -9.67 -5.63 -2.76
CA LEU A 71 -8.51 -5.15 -3.52
C LEU A 71 -7.58 -6.30 -3.95
N ALA A 72 -7.31 -7.25 -3.05
CA ALA A 72 -6.51 -8.43 -3.38
C ALA A 72 -7.12 -9.24 -4.53
N ALA A 73 -8.45 -9.45 -4.53
CA ALA A 73 -9.14 -10.13 -5.61
C ALA A 73 -9.01 -9.37 -6.94
N ARG A 74 -9.15 -8.05 -6.94
CA ARG A 74 -8.96 -7.22 -8.15
C ARG A 74 -7.53 -7.30 -8.68
N CYS A 75 -6.53 -7.27 -7.78
CA CYS A 75 -5.13 -7.45 -8.17
C CYS A 75 -4.87 -8.82 -8.82
N HIS A 76 -5.49 -9.89 -8.30
CA HIS A 76 -5.38 -11.23 -8.92
C HIS A 76 -6.01 -11.27 -10.32
N GLU A 77 -7.16 -10.62 -10.52
CA GLU A 77 -7.79 -10.50 -11.85
C GLU A 77 -6.91 -9.74 -12.85
N ASP A 78 -6.08 -8.81 -12.37
CA ASP A 78 -5.08 -8.11 -13.17
C ASP A 78 -3.80 -8.92 -13.45
N GLY A 79 -3.70 -10.16 -12.96
CA GLY A 79 -2.52 -10.99 -13.10
C GLY A 79 -1.40 -10.70 -12.09
N LEU A 80 -1.70 -9.96 -11.02
CA LEU A 80 -0.76 -9.69 -9.94
C LEU A 80 -0.86 -10.75 -8.83
N THR A 81 0.17 -10.84 -8.00
CA THR A 81 0.20 -11.69 -6.82
C THR A 81 0.04 -10.86 -5.56
N THR A 82 -0.63 -11.41 -4.55
CA THR A 82 -0.82 -10.74 -3.27
C THR A 82 -0.41 -11.60 -2.10
N HIS A 83 0.08 -10.97 -1.05
CA HIS A 83 0.41 -11.57 0.22
C HIS A 83 -0.04 -10.66 1.36
N VAL A 84 -0.60 -11.24 2.41
CA VAL A 84 -0.90 -10.53 3.65
C VAL A 84 0.11 -10.98 4.69
N ASP A 85 0.88 -10.05 5.24
CA ASP A 85 1.88 -10.34 6.25
C ASP A 85 1.25 -10.54 7.66
N GLN A 86 2.10 -10.82 8.65
CA GLN A 86 1.64 -11.06 10.03
C GLN A 86 1.08 -9.81 10.73
N ALA A 87 1.38 -8.62 10.23
CA ALA A 87 0.80 -7.36 10.69
C ALA A 87 -0.45 -6.96 9.88
N ALA A 88 -0.92 -7.87 9.03
CA ALA A 88 -2.04 -7.68 8.12
C ALA A 88 -1.81 -6.62 7.02
N ASN A 89 -0.57 -6.21 6.72
CA ASN A 89 -0.28 -5.41 5.54
C ASN A 89 -0.57 -6.22 4.27
N LEU A 90 -1.26 -5.63 3.30
CA LEU A 90 -1.44 -6.22 1.97
C LEU A 90 -0.28 -5.81 1.07
N ILE A 91 0.45 -6.78 0.57
CA ILE A 91 1.60 -6.61 -0.33
C ILE A 91 1.21 -7.13 -1.71
N VAL A 92 1.41 -6.32 -2.75
CA VAL A 92 1.04 -6.64 -4.14
C VAL A 92 2.28 -6.57 -5.02
N ARG A 93 2.52 -7.63 -5.81
CA ARG A 93 3.68 -7.78 -6.68
C ARG A 93 3.28 -8.22 -8.08
N ARG A 94 4.18 -8.05 -9.02
CA ARG A 94 4.08 -8.70 -10.34
C ARG A 94 4.15 -10.21 -10.19
N ALA A 95 3.46 -10.95 -11.04
CA ALA A 95 3.67 -12.40 -11.13
C ALA A 95 5.10 -12.66 -11.63
N GLY A 96 5.80 -13.61 -10.99
CA GLY A 96 7.20 -13.92 -11.31
C GLY A 96 8.20 -12.82 -10.90
N ALA A 97 7.83 -11.96 -9.94
CA ALA A 97 8.74 -10.95 -9.39
C ALA A 97 10.06 -11.56 -8.92
N ASP A 98 11.16 -10.89 -9.24
CA ASP A 98 12.50 -11.27 -8.78
C ASP A 98 12.69 -10.80 -7.34
N HIS A 99 12.73 -11.74 -6.40
CA HIS A 99 12.88 -11.47 -4.98
C HIS A 99 14.30 -11.06 -4.56
N ASP A 100 15.28 -11.18 -5.43
CA ASP A 100 16.68 -10.80 -5.17
C ASP A 100 16.94 -9.32 -5.56
N LYS A 101 16.04 -8.69 -6.31
CA LYS A 101 16.13 -7.27 -6.65
C LYS A 101 15.82 -6.38 -5.43
N PRO A 102 16.48 -5.21 -5.32
CA PRO A 102 16.07 -4.18 -4.37
C PRO A 102 14.59 -3.79 -4.60
N VAL A 103 13.85 -3.58 -3.52
CA VAL A 103 12.42 -3.27 -3.57
C VAL A 103 12.18 -1.77 -3.41
N VAL A 104 11.28 -1.22 -4.24
CA VAL A 104 10.69 0.10 -4.03
C VAL A 104 9.22 -0.10 -3.61
N LEU A 105 8.90 0.28 -2.37
CA LEU A 105 7.53 0.23 -1.86
C LEU A 105 6.78 1.49 -2.25
N LEU A 106 5.59 1.29 -2.82
CA LEU A 106 4.63 2.31 -3.20
C LEU A 106 3.32 2.03 -2.47
N GLY A 107 2.71 3.01 -1.84
CA GLY A 107 1.42 2.74 -1.21
C GLY A 107 1.06 3.71 -0.11
N SER A 108 0.05 3.35 0.66
CA SER A 108 -0.50 4.07 1.78
C SER A 108 -1.28 3.09 2.67
N HIS A 109 -2.51 3.45 3.10
CA HIS A 109 -3.38 2.65 3.95
C HIS A 109 -4.80 2.55 3.37
N LEU A 110 -5.59 1.59 3.86
CA LEU A 110 -7.00 1.44 3.50
C LEU A 110 -7.94 1.83 4.65
N ASP A 111 -7.46 1.80 5.89
CA ASP A 111 -8.25 2.24 7.03
C ASP A 111 -8.54 3.75 6.98
N THR A 112 -9.56 4.17 7.70
CA THR A 112 -9.99 5.57 7.80
C THR A 112 -10.23 5.94 9.26
N VAL A 113 -10.19 7.22 9.55
CA VAL A 113 -10.84 7.74 10.76
C VAL A 113 -12.35 7.55 10.68
N VAL A 114 -13.05 7.80 11.79
CA VAL A 114 -14.53 7.84 11.79
C VAL A 114 -15.01 8.97 10.89
N ASP A 115 -15.96 8.66 9.99
CA ASP A 115 -16.50 9.59 9.00
C ASP A 115 -15.41 10.24 8.11
N GLY A 116 -14.36 9.46 7.80
CA GLY A 116 -13.23 9.89 6.97
C GLY A 116 -13.56 10.10 5.50
N GLY A 117 -12.60 10.70 4.79
CA GLY A 117 -12.70 10.95 3.35
C GLY A 117 -12.43 9.68 2.53
N ARG A 118 -13.08 9.55 1.37
CA ARG A 118 -12.95 8.36 0.49
C ARG A 118 -11.57 8.23 -0.19
N LEU A 119 -10.78 9.27 -0.22
CA LEU A 119 -9.50 9.31 -0.94
C LEU A 119 -8.29 9.16 0.00
N ASP A 120 -8.46 9.52 1.26
CA ASP A 120 -7.39 9.44 2.23
C ASP A 120 -6.85 8.00 2.34
N GLY A 121 -5.53 7.86 2.24
CA GLY A 121 -4.85 6.56 2.18
C GLY A 121 -5.21 5.74 0.94
N THR A 122 -6.50 5.51 0.70
CA THR A 122 -7.04 4.64 -0.35
C THR A 122 -6.53 5.01 -1.75
N TYR A 123 -6.44 6.32 -2.06
CA TYR A 123 -5.92 6.78 -3.35
C TYR A 123 -4.47 6.32 -3.56
N GLY A 124 -3.62 6.46 -2.54
CA GLY A 124 -2.21 6.05 -2.61
C GLY A 124 -2.06 4.54 -2.85
N VAL A 125 -2.88 3.72 -2.21
CA VAL A 125 -2.88 2.27 -2.39
C VAL A 125 -3.34 1.87 -3.80
N VAL A 126 -4.48 2.41 -4.25
CA VAL A 126 -5.04 2.08 -5.58
C VAL A 126 -4.10 2.54 -6.70
N ALA A 127 -3.54 3.76 -6.58
CA ALA A 127 -2.55 4.26 -7.53
C ALA A 127 -1.29 3.41 -7.57
N ALA A 128 -0.79 2.93 -6.42
CA ALA A 128 0.36 2.04 -6.35
C ALA A 128 0.07 0.69 -7.05
N CYS A 129 -1.10 0.09 -6.81
CA CYS A 129 -1.51 -1.13 -7.50
C CYS A 129 -1.60 -0.92 -9.01
N GLU A 130 -2.12 0.23 -9.46
CA GLU A 130 -2.23 0.57 -10.88
C GLU A 130 -0.83 0.71 -11.53
N VAL A 131 0.12 1.36 -10.84
CA VAL A 131 1.51 1.44 -11.32
C VAL A 131 2.13 0.05 -11.48
N VAL A 132 1.99 -0.83 -10.49
CA VAL A 132 2.51 -2.20 -10.55
C VAL A 132 1.84 -2.98 -11.70
N ARG A 133 0.52 -2.81 -11.91
CA ARG A 133 -0.24 -3.43 -12.99
C ARG A 133 0.28 -2.99 -14.36
N VAL A 134 0.42 -1.69 -14.60
CA VAL A 134 0.88 -1.15 -15.88
C VAL A 134 2.30 -1.63 -16.20
N LEU A 135 3.21 -1.59 -15.23
CA LEU A 135 4.58 -2.08 -15.39
C LEU A 135 4.63 -3.58 -15.67
N ALA A 136 3.75 -4.38 -15.03
CA ALA A 136 3.64 -5.81 -15.26
C ALA A 136 3.13 -6.12 -16.67
N GLN A 137 2.06 -5.45 -17.12
CA GLN A 137 1.46 -5.65 -18.43
C GLN A 137 2.35 -5.22 -19.59
N ALA A 138 3.14 -4.18 -19.39
CA ALA A 138 4.12 -3.70 -20.38
C ALA A 138 5.46 -4.46 -20.30
N GLU A 139 5.59 -5.47 -19.43
CA GLU A 139 6.81 -6.27 -19.25
C GLU A 139 8.07 -5.42 -19.05
N VAL A 140 7.94 -4.28 -18.33
CA VAL A 140 9.04 -3.33 -18.14
C VAL A 140 10.07 -3.94 -17.19
N GLU A 141 11.32 -4.04 -17.68
CA GLU A 141 12.46 -4.43 -16.87
C GLU A 141 13.02 -3.23 -16.11
N LEU A 142 13.10 -3.35 -14.78
CA LEU A 142 13.62 -2.33 -13.89
C LEU A 142 14.78 -2.91 -13.04
N PRO A 143 15.74 -2.07 -12.63
CA PRO A 143 16.80 -2.48 -11.71
C PRO A 143 16.29 -2.72 -10.28
N VAL A 144 15.05 -2.35 -10.00
CA VAL A 144 14.37 -2.50 -8.72
C VAL A 144 13.02 -3.19 -8.93
N GLU A 145 12.48 -3.83 -7.91
CA GLU A 145 11.14 -4.42 -7.96
C GLU A 145 10.12 -3.45 -7.35
N PRO A 146 9.19 -2.89 -8.15
CA PRO A 146 8.10 -2.08 -7.63
C PRO A 146 7.07 -2.98 -6.94
N VAL A 147 6.74 -2.65 -5.69
CA VAL A 147 5.81 -3.39 -4.85
C VAL A 147 4.78 -2.43 -4.28
N ALA A 148 3.49 -2.70 -4.51
CA ALA A 148 2.45 -1.92 -3.86
C ALA A 148 2.15 -2.48 -2.47
N ILE A 149 1.84 -1.60 -1.53
CA ILE A 149 1.52 -1.96 -0.15
C ILE A 149 0.35 -1.14 0.38
N ALA A 150 -0.57 -1.82 1.10
CA ALA A 150 -1.53 -1.19 1.98
C ALA A 150 -1.15 -1.50 3.42
N PHE A 151 -0.70 -0.49 4.14
CA PHE A 151 -0.38 -0.60 5.56
C PHE A 151 -1.65 -0.73 6.39
N THR A 152 -1.57 -1.52 7.45
CA THR A 152 -2.66 -1.75 8.39
C THR A 152 -2.66 -0.70 9.48
N ASN A 153 -3.87 -0.19 9.80
CA ASN A 153 -4.11 0.68 10.96
C ASN A 153 -3.13 1.86 11.02
N GLU A 154 -3.10 2.64 9.95
CA GLU A 154 -2.27 3.84 9.86
C GLU A 154 -2.81 4.93 10.78
N GLU A 155 -4.14 5.15 10.75
CA GLU A 155 -4.85 6.20 11.47
C GLU A 155 -4.97 5.95 12.98
N GLY A 156 -4.92 4.69 13.41
CA GLY A 156 -5.09 4.34 14.82
C GLY A 156 -6.50 4.52 15.37
N ALA A 157 -7.52 4.64 14.51
CA ALA A 157 -8.88 4.97 14.92
C ALA A 157 -9.63 3.80 15.57
N GLY A 158 -9.39 2.57 15.14
CA GLY A 158 -9.99 1.36 15.72
C GLY A 158 -9.09 0.72 16.78
N PHE A 159 -7.87 0.46 16.39
CA PHE A 159 -6.81 0.01 17.28
C PHE A 159 -5.91 1.20 17.59
N PRO A 160 -5.91 1.72 18.85
CA PRO A 160 -5.27 3.00 19.18
C PRO A 160 -3.73 2.93 19.25
N TYR A 161 -3.15 2.43 18.16
CA TYR A 161 -1.71 2.34 17.92
C TYR A 161 -1.43 2.70 16.45
N PRO A 162 -1.40 4.01 16.11
CA PRO A 162 -1.24 4.47 14.73
C PRO A 162 0.08 3.99 14.12
N PHE A 163 0.12 3.96 12.77
CA PHE A 163 1.27 3.48 11.98
C PHE A 163 1.64 2.01 12.22
N PHE A 164 0.71 1.21 12.79
CA PHE A 164 1.02 -0.16 13.22
C PHE A 164 1.68 -0.99 12.11
N GLY A 165 1.10 -1.01 10.92
CA GLY A 165 1.60 -1.80 9.79
C GLY A 165 3.01 -1.40 9.34
N SER A 166 3.29 -0.10 9.24
CA SER A 166 4.60 0.41 8.83
C SER A 166 5.66 0.25 9.91
N LEU A 167 5.30 0.41 11.17
CA LEU A 167 6.18 0.11 12.31
C LEU A 167 6.52 -1.38 12.38
N ALA A 168 5.54 -2.26 12.12
CA ALA A 168 5.77 -3.70 12.06
C ALA A 168 6.75 -4.08 10.94
N LEU A 169 6.53 -3.55 9.73
CA LEU A 169 7.40 -3.80 8.59
C LEU A 169 8.86 -3.37 8.86
N THR A 170 9.05 -2.27 9.59
CA THR A 170 10.38 -1.72 9.91
C THR A 170 10.98 -2.25 11.21
N GLY A 171 10.30 -3.19 11.89
CA GLY A 171 10.74 -3.76 13.16
C GLY A 171 10.75 -2.77 14.33
N LYS A 172 9.92 -1.73 14.27
CA LYS A 172 9.86 -0.64 15.25
C LYS A 172 8.62 -0.67 16.13
N VAL A 173 7.85 -1.75 16.14
CA VAL A 173 6.69 -1.89 17.05
C VAL A 173 7.18 -1.95 18.50
N ASP A 174 6.66 -1.07 19.33
CA ASP A 174 6.73 -1.21 20.77
C ASP A 174 5.65 -2.20 21.23
N VAL A 175 6.06 -3.44 21.50
CA VAL A 175 5.15 -4.53 21.86
C VAL A 175 4.37 -4.22 23.15
N ALA A 176 4.98 -3.56 24.13
CA ALA A 176 4.30 -3.22 25.37
C ALA A 176 3.19 -2.17 25.13
N ALA A 177 3.51 -1.12 24.36
CA ALA A 177 2.52 -0.11 23.97
C ALA A 177 1.39 -0.69 23.11
N ALA A 178 1.72 -1.58 22.16
CA ALA A 178 0.74 -2.25 21.31
C ALA A 178 -0.19 -3.16 22.14
N THR A 179 0.33 -3.88 23.13
CA THR A 179 -0.49 -4.71 24.03
C THR A 179 -1.47 -3.87 24.84
N VAL A 180 -1.01 -2.75 25.43
CA VAL A 180 -1.90 -1.82 26.15
C VAL A 180 -2.97 -1.22 25.22
N ALA A 181 -2.63 -0.92 23.98
CA ALA A 181 -3.59 -0.43 23.00
C ALA A 181 -4.66 -1.49 22.66
N ALA A 182 -4.27 -2.76 22.52
CA ALA A 182 -5.20 -3.87 22.25
C ALA A 182 -6.20 -4.05 23.41
N GLU A 183 -5.78 -3.91 24.67
CA GLU A 183 -6.65 -4.01 25.85
C GLU A 183 -7.68 -2.86 25.93
N ARG A 184 -7.40 -1.71 25.31
CA ARG A 184 -8.28 -0.51 25.34
C ARG A 184 -9.25 -0.46 24.14
N GLY A 185 -8.93 -1.15 23.06
CA GLY A 185 -9.71 -1.15 21.81
C GLY A 185 -10.72 -2.30 21.72
N GLY A 186 -10.75 -3.20 22.72
CA GLY A 186 -11.62 -4.37 22.77
C GLY A 186 -13.02 -4.09 23.35
#